data_a5cf43d43898e9a22a5c4dc89407236e
#
_entry.id   a5cf43d43898e9a22a5c4dc89407236e
#
_cell.length_a   1.000
_cell.length_b   1.000
_cell.length_c   1.000
_cell.angle_alpha   90.00
_cell.angle_beta   90.00
_cell.angle_gamma   90.00
#
_symmetry.space_group_name_H-M   'P 1'
#
loop_
_entity.id
_entity.type
_entity.pdbx_description
1 polymer ?
#
loop_
_entity_poly.entity_id
_entity_poly.type
_entity_poly.pdbx_seq_one_letter_code
_entity_poly.pdbx_strand_id
1 'polypeptide(L)'
;NGQNAFPGAIKLKDRNGSGTVDADDVSVIGKIQPHHTGGFGLSGNWKNFDFRTNFTYQIGGKVYNAAAMTEYTGGKESGYGKNRRGYLSDYYKLYDVVNGQLTAVTDPEALNTLNANAGHPLPFYEASIVLSEYLEDASFLRMSDITIGYTLPKEWIRKLCINSARIYATMSNVFCITGYSGYDPEVNTDMNRNDSYPTMGMDYGSYPRSRSFTIGLNVKF
;
A
#
# COMPACT_ATOMS: atom_id res chain seq x y z
N ASN A 1 -17.06 -12.62 -27.83
CA ASN A 1 -15.87 -13.48 -27.77
C ASN A 1 -15.36 -13.47 -26.36
N GLY A 2 -15.88 -14.39 -25.56
CA GLY A 2 -15.38 -14.62 -24.24
C GLY A 2 -13.87 -14.78 -24.30
N GLN A 3 -13.19 -13.85 -23.70
CA GLN A 3 -11.77 -13.92 -23.45
C GLN A 3 -11.52 -15.30 -22.87
N ASN A 4 -10.94 -16.16 -23.64
CA ASN A 4 -10.35 -17.44 -23.31
C ASN A 4 -10.69 -17.93 -21.89
N ALA A 5 -11.91 -18.39 -21.67
CA ALA A 5 -12.28 -19.06 -20.43
C ALA A 5 -11.51 -20.39 -20.39
N PHE A 6 -10.45 -20.43 -19.63
CA PHE A 6 -9.66 -21.62 -19.36
C PHE A 6 -9.59 -21.84 -17.84
N PRO A 7 -9.34 -23.07 -17.39
CA PRO A 7 -9.21 -23.34 -15.96
C PRO A 7 -8.17 -22.42 -15.30
N GLY A 8 -8.56 -21.78 -14.19
CA GLY A 8 -7.71 -20.82 -13.48
C GLY A 8 -7.74 -19.39 -14.01
N ALA A 9 -8.45 -19.08 -15.09
CA ALA A 9 -8.61 -17.71 -15.57
C ALA A 9 -9.40 -16.83 -14.59
N ILE A 10 -9.14 -15.54 -14.61
CA ILE A 10 -9.91 -14.54 -13.85
C ILE A 10 -11.36 -14.54 -14.37
N LYS A 11 -12.31 -14.66 -13.46
CA LYS A 11 -13.74 -14.57 -13.77
C LYS A 11 -14.17 -13.10 -13.78
N LEU A 12 -14.36 -12.54 -14.96
CA LEU A 12 -14.95 -11.23 -15.14
C LEU A 12 -16.49 -11.32 -15.09
N LYS A 13 -17.13 -10.25 -14.65
CA LYS A 13 -18.59 -10.18 -14.52
C LYS A 13 -19.20 -9.54 -15.76
N ASP A 14 -20.01 -10.31 -16.49
CA ASP A 14 -20.96 -9.79 -17.47
C ASP A 14 -22.08 -9.06 -16.70
N ARG A 15 -22.14 -7.75 -16.84
CA ARG A 15 -23.08 -6.89 -16.09
C ARG A 15 -24.37 -6.62 -16.84
N ASN A 16 -24.31 -6.57 -18.16
CA ASN A 16 -25.45 -6.31 -19.03
C ASN A 16 -26.20 -7.59 -19.44
N GLY A 17 -25.61 -8.77 -19.16
CA GLY A 17 -26.20 -10.08 -19.48
C GLY A 17 -26.15 -10.42 -20.96
N SER A 18 -25.23 -9.81 -21.71
CA SER A 18 -25.07 -10.05 -23.17
C SER A 18 -24.48 -11.42 -23.51
N GLY A 19 -23.87 -12.10 -22.53
CA GLY A 19 -23.12 -13.34 -22.72
C GLY A 19 -21.68 -13.14 -23.16
N THR A 20 -21.24 -11.90 -23.31
CA THR A 20 -19.86 -11.52 -23.62
C THR A 20 -19.40 -10.42 -22.66
N VAL A 21 -18.15 -10.49 -22.21
CA VAL A 21 -17.56 -9.40 -21.40
C VAL A 21 -16.86 -8.44 -22.33
N ASP A 22 -17.32 -7.19 -22.33
CA ASP A 22 -16.82 -6.12 -23.19
C ASP A 22 -16.80 -4.75 -22.49
N ALA A 23 -16.61 -3.67 -23.25
CA ALA A 23 -16.54 -2.31 -22.71
C ALA A 23 -17.84 -1.83 -22.03
N ASP A 24 -18.99 -2.43 -22.37
CA ASP A 24 -20.29 -2.07 -21.78
C ASP A 24 -20.45 -2.65 -20.36
N ASP A 25 -19.59 -3.59 -19.97
CA ASP A 25 -19.52 -4.14 -18.62
C ASP A 25 -18.67 -3.31 -17.66
N VAL A 26 -18.00 -2.30 -18.17
CA VAL A 26 -17.18 -1.39 -17.35
C VAL A 26 -18.09 -0.48 -16.51
N SER A 27 -17.78 -0.37 -15.24
CA SER A 27 -18.55 0.46 -14.32
C SER A 27 -17.67 1.17 -13.30
N VAL A 28 -18.22 2.24 -12.74
CA VAL A 28 -17.57 2.92 -11.61
C VAL A 28 -17.56 2.00 -10.39
N ILE A 29 -16.38 1.61 -9.92
CA ILE A 29 -16.19 0.67 -8.81
C ILE A 29 -15.78 1.36 -7.49
N GLY A 30 -15.53 2.67 -7.51
CA GLY A 30 -15.20 3.42 -6.30
C GLY A 30 -14.91 4.88 -6.55
N LYS A 31 -14.68 5.61 -5.48
CA LYS A 31 -14.28 7.02 -5.48
C LYS A 31 -12.90 7.14 -4.82
N ILE A 32 -12.00 7.87 -5.45
CA ILE A 32 -10.67 8.13 -4.92
C ILE A 32 -10.73 9.15 -3.78
N GLN A 33 -11.63 10.14 -3.90
CA GLN A 33 -11.74 11.19 -2.89
C GLN A 33 -12.22 10.65 -1.54
N PRO A 34 -11.51 10.98 -0.45
CA PRO A 34 -11.93 10.61 0.90
C PRO A 34 -13.20 11.34 1.32
N HIS A 35 -13.92 10.77 2.25
CA HIS A 35 -15.09 11.38 2.85
C HIS A 35 -14.68 12.45 3.88
N HIS A 36 -13.65 12.17 4.65
CA HIS A 36 -13.11 13.07 5.66
C HIS A 36 -11.59 13.00 5.70
N THR A 37 -10.97 14.17 5.84
CA THR A 37 -9.54 14.28 6.13
C THR A 37 -9.35 15.31 7.24
N GLY A 38 -8.34 15.12 8.06
CA GLY A 38 -8.06 16.07 9.12
C GLY A 38 -6.79 15.72 9.87
N GLY A 39 -6.55 16.54 10.90
CA GLY A 39 -5.44 16.32 11.80
C GLY A 39 -5.76 16.87 13.19
N PHE A 40 -5.11 16.30 14.18
CA PHE A 40 -5.17 16.77 15.57
C PHE A 40 -3.81 16.59 16.21
N GLY A 41 -3.57 17.41 17.24
CA GLY A 41 -2.33 17.33 18.01
C GLY A 41 -2.60 17.28 19.50
N LEU A 42 -1.72 16.60 20.21
CA LEU A 42 -1.69 16.58 21.67
C LEU A 42 -0.38 17.17 22.16
N SER A 43 -0.44 17.97 23.19
CA SER A 43 0.75 18.49 23.84
C SER A 43 0.52 18.61 25.34
N GLY A 44 1.59 18.46 26.11
CA GLY A 44 1.53 18.56 27.54
C GLY A 44 2.89 18.86 28.16
N ASN A 45 2.85 19.38 29.38
CA ASN A 45 4.04 19.63 30.16
C ASN A 45 3.91 18.96 31.53
N TRP A 46 4.98 18.34 31.97
CA TRP A 46 5.06 17.76 33.31
C TRP A 46 6.43 18.02 33.91
N LYS A 47 6.47 18.89 34.92
CA LYS A 47 7.72 19.40 35.51
C LYS A 47 8.61 20.03 34.42
N ASN A 48 9.78 19.44 34.18
CA ASN A 48 10.76 19.90 33.18
C ASN A 48 10.60 19.19 31.82
N PHE A 49 9.68 18.25 31.72
CA PHE A 49 9.37 17.56 30.47
C PHE A 49 8.25 18.26 29.72
N ASP A 50 8.39 18.32 28.41
CA ASP A 50 7.33 18.68 27.48
C ASP A 50 7.21 17.61 26.41
N PHE A 51 5.98 17.37 25.95
CA PHE A 51 5.75 16.53 24.81
C PHE A 51 4.77 17.18 23.84
N ARG A 52 4.91 16.85 22.58
CA ARG A 52 4.00 17.24 21.51
C ARG A 52 3.93 16.12 20.49
N THR A 53 2.73 15.84 20.00
CA THR A 53 2.51 14.88 18.92
C THR A 53 1.42 15.37 17.98
N ASN A 54 1.57 15.07 16.69
CA ASN A 54 0.62 15.40 15.65
C ASN A 54 0.16 14.13 14.94
N PHE A 55 -1.14 14.10 14.68
CA PHE A 55 -1.79 13.03 13.94
C PHE A 55 -2.45 13.58 12.69
N THR A 56 -2.44 12.80 11.63
CA THR A 56 -3.24 13.01 10.42
C THR A 56 -4.09 11.78 10.17
N TYR A 57 -5.28 11.98 9.63
CA TYR A 57 -6.17 10.89 9.30
C TYR A 57 -6.92 11.14 8.00
N GLN A 58 -7.30 10.04 7.38
CA GLN A 58 -8.20 9.99 6.25
C GLN A 58 -9.23 8.89 6.48
N ILE A 59 -10.48 9.16 6.17
CA ILE A 59 -11.58 8.20 6.25
C ILE A 59 -12.25 8.11 4.89
N GLY A 60 -12.30 6.90 4.35
CA GLY A 60 -12.80 6.63 3.00
C GLY A 60 -11.79 7.02 1.92
N GLY A 61 -12.28 6.98 0.70
CA GLY A 61 -11.44 7.02 -0.49
C GLY A 61 -10.92 5.64 -0.87
N LYS A 62 -10.57 5.50 -2.13
CA LYS A 62 -10.00 4.27 -2.67
C LYS A 62 -8.65 4.55 -3.29
N VAL A 63 -7.77 3.58 -3.21
CA VAL A 63 -6.49 3.57 -3.90
C VAL A 63 -6.40 2.29 -4.74
N TYR A 64 -5.96 2.43 -5.97
CA TYR A 64 -5.72 1.30 -6.86
C TYR A 64 -4.28 0.85 -6.72
N ASN A 65 -4.09 -0.36 -6.22
CA ASN A 65 -2.79 -0.97 -6.01
C ASN A 65 -2.25 -1.56 -7.33
N ALA A 66 -1.78 -0.70 -8.22
CA ALA A 66 -1.24 -1.10 -9.51
C ALA A 66 0.07 -1.87 -9.38
N ALA A 67 0.83 -1.65 -8.30
CA ALA A 67 2.03 -2.41 -8.01
C ALA A 67 1.70 -3.88 -7.74
N ALA A 68 0.71 -4.15 -6.87
CA ALA A 68 0.25 -5.51 -6.60
C ALA A 68 -0.33 -6.17 -7.86
N MET A 69 -1.14 -5.44 -8.65
CA MET A 69 -1.63 -5.93 -9.92
C MET A 69 -0.50 -6.32 -10.87
N THR A 70 0.53 -5.48 -11.00
CA THR A 70 1.68 -5.76 -11.88
C THR A 70 2.47 -6.98 -11.40
N GLU A 71 2.64 -7.12 -10.09
CA GLU A 71 3.26 -8.32 -9.51
C GLU A 71 2.43 -9.57 -9.80
N TYR A 72 1.10 -9.45 -9.75
CA TYR A 72 0.16 -10.53 -9.98
C TYR A 72 0.07 -10.92 -11.44
N THR A 73 -0.18 -9.97 -12.34
CA THR A 73 -0.38 -10.25 -13.76
C THR A 73 0.90 -10.63 -14.47
N GLY A 74 2.05 -10.36 -13.87
CA GLY A 74 3.33 -10.71 -14.44
C GLY A 74 3.73 -9.88 -15.66
N GLY A 75 3.13 -8.73 -15.84
CA GLY A 75 3.26 -7.78 -16.95
C GLY A 75 4.37 -8.07 -17.96
N LYS A 76 4.12 -7.87 -19.23
CA LYS A 76 4.98 -8.23 -20.37
C LYS A 76 6.45 -7.80 -20.21
N GLU A 77 6.67 -6.69 -19.49
CA GLU A 77 7.99 -6.12 -19.31
C GLU A 77 8.66 -6.49 -17.98
N SER A 78 7.90 -7.01 -17.02
CA SER A 78 8.43 -7.36 -15.69
C SER A 78 8.65 -8.87 -15.49
N GLY A 79 8.28 -9.70 -16.45
CA GLY A 79 8.04 -11.12 -16.23
C GLY A 79 9.26 -12.00 -16.08
N TYR A 80 10.37 -11.69 -16.69
CA TYR A 80 11.50 -12.62 -16.71
C TYR A 80 12.63 -12.15 -15.76
N GLY A 81 12.98 -13.01 -14.81
CA GLY A 81 14.17 -12.84 -13.98
C GLY A 81 14.00 -11.99 -12.72
N LYS A 82 12.78 -11.57 -12.35
CA LYS A 82 12.55 -10.89 -11.07
C LYS A 82 12.04 -11.85 -10.02
N ASN A 83 12.58 -11.75 -8.81
CA ASN A 83 12.02 -12.42 -7.65
C ASN A 83 10.65 -11.83 -7.32
N ARG A 84 9.67 -12.69 -7.15
CA ARG A 84 8.31 -12.31 -6.74
C ARG A 84 8.07 -12.67 -5.28
N ARG A 85 7.06 -12.06 -4.67
CA ARG A 85 6.67 -12.38 -3.29
C ARG A 85 6.23 -13.84 -3.16
N GLY A 86 6.34 -14.41 -1.95
CA GLY A 86 6.06 -15.81 -1.66
C GLY A 86 4.63 -16.29 -1.94
N TYR A 87 3.68 -15.37 -2.18
CA TYR A 87 2.30 -15.72 -2.54
C TYR A 87 2.16 -16.39 -3.92
N LEU A 88 3.21 -16.41 -4.74
CA LEU A 88 3.22 -17.19 -5.98
C LEU A 88 3.04 -18.70 -5.75
N SER A 89 3.23 -19.19 -4.55
CA SER A 89 2.94 -20.59 -4.21
C SER A 89 1.44 -20.91 -4.16
N ASP A 90 0.58 -19.89 -4.03
CA ASP A 90 -0.87 -19.99 -3.84
C ASP A 90 -1.69 -19.72 -5.10
N TYR A 91 -1.04 -19.77 -6.26
CA TYR A 91 -1.72 -19.61 -7.55
C TYR A 91 -2.28 -20.90 -8.08
N TYR A 92 -3.31 -20.78 -8.90
CA TYR A 92 -3.83 -21.88 -9.71
C TYR A 92 -2.73 -22.41 -10.64
N LYS A 93 -2.56 -23.74 -10.67
CA LYS A 93 -1.51 -24.45 -11.41
C LYS A 93 -2.12 -25.27 -12.52
N LEU A 94 -1.54 -25.21 -13.70
CA LEU A 94 -1.87 -26.08 -14.84
C LEU A 94 -0.87 -27.22 -15.00
N TYR A 95 0.21 -27.23 -14.24
CA TYR A 95 1.29 -28.20 -14.31
C TYR A 95 1.58 -28.74 -12.92
N ASP A 96 1.93 -30.01 -12.86
CA ASP A 96 2.42 -30.69 -11.67
C ASP A 96 3.80 -31.30 -11.95
N VAL A 97 4.55 -31.61 -10.89
CA VAL A 97 5.85 -32.26 -10.98
C VAL A 97 5.68 -33.76 -10.79
N VAL A 98 5.69 -34.49 -11.89
CA VAL A 98 5.58 -35.95 -11.89
C VAL A 98 6.95 -36.57 -12.22
N ASN A 99 7.51 -37.38 -11.34
CA ASN A 99 8.84 -37.97 -11.48
C ASN A 99 9.96 -36.96 -11.79
N GLY A 100 9.86 -35.75 -11.20
CA GLY A 100 10.84 -34.68 -11.40
C GLY A 100 10.69 -33.90 -12.71
N GLN A 101 9.65 -34.16 -13.49
CA GLN A 101 9.34 -33.45 -14.73
C GLN A 101 8.06 -32.67 -14.61
N LEU A 102 8.05 -31.45 -15.16
CA LEU A 102 6.88 -30.59 -15.21
C LEU A 102 5.90 -31.16 -16.26
N THR A 103 4.76 -31.66 -15.80
CA THR A 103 3.73 -32.32 -16.63
C THR A 103 2.44 -31.52 -16.58
N ALA A 104 1.84 -31.25 -17.76
CA ALA A 104 0.55 -30.58 -17.85
C ALA A 104 -0.57 -31.50 -17.31
N VAL A 105 -1.41 -30.94 -16.44
CA VAL A 105 -2.60 -31.60 -15.88
C VAL A 105 -3.80 -31.14 -16.68
N THR A 106 -4.41 -32.03 -17.42
CA THR A 106 -5.56 -31.75 -18.31
C THR A 106 -6.87 -32.35 -17.80
N ASP A 107 -6.79 -33.33 -16.90
CA ASP A 107 -7.96 -33.92 -16.28
C ASP A 107 -8.60 -32.96 -15.27
N PRO A 108 -9.94 -32.68 -15.34
CA PRO A 108 -10.60 -31.72 -14.45
C PRO A 108 -10.57 -32.11 -12.97
N GLU A 109 -10.66 -33.39 -12.62
CA GLU A 109 -10.63 -33.84 -11.22
C GLU A 109 -9.23 -33.70 -10.63
N ALA A 110 -8.21 -34.03 -11.41
CA ALA A 110 -6.82 -33.83 -11.02
C ALA A 110 -6.49 -32.34 -10.87
N LEU A 111 -6.98 -31.46 -11.77
CA LEU A 111 -6.83 -30.00 -11.64
C LEU A 111 -7.52 -29.47 -10.38
N ASN A 112 -8.70 -29.93 -10.08
CA ASN A 112 -9.40 -29.51 -8.84
C ASN A 112 -8.63 -29.95 -7.58
N THR A 113 -8.09 -31.17 -7.60
CA THR A 113 -7.30 -31.69 -6.48
C THR A 113 -5.99 -30.89 -6.31
N LEU A 114 -5.28 -30.65 -7.42
CA LEU A 114 -4.03 -29.87 -7.43
C LEU A 114 -4.23 -28.44 -6.93
N ASN A 115 -5.40 -27.86 -7.20
CA ASN A 115 -5.72 -26.45 -6.89
C ASN A 115 -6.71 -26.27 -5.72
N ALA A 116 -6.95 -27.30 -4.92
CA ALA A 116 -7.92 -27.25 -3.83
C ALA A 116 -7.65 -26.11 -2.81
N ASN A 117 -6.40 -25.70 -2.66
CA ASN A 117 -5.96 -24.63 -1.77
C ASN A 117 -5.46 -23.37 -2.52
N ALA A 118 -5.70 -23.26 -3.82
CA ALA A 118 -5.29 -22.08 -4.56
C ALA A 118 -6.16 -20.88 -4.18
N GLY A 119 -5.55 -19.86 -3.62
CA GLY A 119 -6.20 -18.61 -3.23
C GLY A 119 -6.29 -17.59 -4.36
N HIS A 120 -5.48 -17.78 -5.42
CA HIS A 120 -5.36 -16.84 -6.52
C HIS A 120 -5.54 -17.54 -7.88
N PRO A 121 -6.11 -16.88 -8.89
CA PRO A 121 -6.19 -17.42 -10.25
C PRO A 121 -4.79 -17.52 -10.88
N LEU A 122 -4.72 -18.13 -12.05
CA LEU A 122 -3.48 -18.22 -12.81
C LEU A 122 -2.95 -16.80 -13.12
N PRO A 123 -1.65 -16.52 -12.95
CA PRO A 123 -1.07 -15.22 -13.30
C PRO A 123 -1.37 -14.87 -14.76
N PHE A 124 -2.06 -13.77 -14.94
CA PHE A 124 -2.58 -13.36 -16.24
C PHE A 124 -1.68 -12.32 -16.89
N TYR A 125 -1.48 -12.47 -18.21
CA TYR A 125 -0.48 -11.71 -18.95
C TYR A 125 -0.94 -10.32 -19.43
N GLU A 126 -2.24 -10.04 -19.50
CA GLU A 126 -2.74 -8.76 -20.03
C GLU A 126 -3.06 -7.75 -18.93
N ALA A 127 -2.19 -6.76 -18.81
CA ALA A 127 -2.28 -5.68 -17.82
C ALA A 127 -3.29 -4.56 -18.19
N SER A 128 -4.09 -4.75 -19.24
CA SER A 128 -5.01 -3.70 -19.73
C SER A 128 -6.35 -3.63 -18.99
N ILE A 129 -6.63 -4.59 -18.12
CA ILE A 129 -7.90 -4.67 -17.39
C ILE A 129 -7.74 -4.19 -15.96
N VAL A 130 -8.48 -3.15 -15.59
CA VAL A 130 -8.55 -2.66 -14.20
C VAL A 130 -9.47 -3.61 -13.42
N LEU A 131 -8.89 -4.35 -12.49
CA LEU A 131 -9.61 -5.33 -11.67
C LEU A 131 -10.04 -4.70 -10.34
N SER A 132 -11.29 -4.93 -9.94
CA SER A 132 -11.84 -4.42 -8.67
C SER A 132 -11.13 -4.98 -7.43
N GLU A 133 -10.47 -6.11 -7.55
CA GLU A 133 -9.70 -6.76 -6.48
C GLU A 133 -8.55 -5.89 -5.96
N TYR A 134 -7.93 -5.09 -6.83
CA TYR A 134 -6.83 -4.19 -6.46
C TYR A 134 -7.27 -2.79 -6.04
N LEU A 135 -8.60 -2.56 -5.95
CA LEU A 135 -9.15 -1.31 -5.46
C LEU A 135 -9.37 -1.39 -3.95
N GLU A 136 -8.41 -0.89 -3.20
CA GLU A 136 -8.36 -0.99 -1.76
C GLU A 136 -8.88 0.26 -1.04
N ASP A 137 -9.14 0.15 0.26
CA ASP A 137 -9.51 1.28 1.11
C ASP A 137 -8.28 2.11 1.47
N ALA A 138 -8.36 3.43 1.28
CA ALA A 138 -7.29 4.37 1.53
C ALA A 138 -7.39 5.03 2.92
N SER A 139 -8.23 4.53 3.81
CA SER A 139 -8.36 5.06 5.17
C SER A 139 -7.10 4.79 5.97
N PHE A 140 -6.69 5.79 6.76
CA PHE A 140 -5.56 5.65 7.65
C PHE A 140 -5.63 6.59 8.86
N LEU A 141 -4.89 6.24 9.89
CA LEU A 141 -4.49 7.11 11.00
C LEU A 141 -2.96 7.08 11.12
N ARG A 142 -2.34 8.24 10.96
CA ARG A 142 -0.89 8.39 11.01
C ARG A 142 -0.49 9.27 12.18
N MET A 143 0.45 8.81 13.00
CA MET A 143 1.20 9.66 13.90
C MET A 143 2.37 10.26 13.12
N SER A 144 2.22 11.52 12.72
CA SER A 144 3.16 12.20 11.84
C SER A 144 4.47 12.50 12.56
N ASP A 145 4.38 12.96 13.79
CA ASP A 145 5.55 13.22 14.61
C ASP A 145 5.24 13.13 16.11
N ILE A 146 6.29 12.89 16.88
CA ILE A 146 6.32 13.05 18.34
C ILE A 146 7.62 13.74 18.72
N THR A 147 7.52 14.74 19.56
CA THR A 147 8.66 15.45 20.16
C THR A 147 8.56 15.33 21.66
N ILE A 148 9.66 14.93 22.29
CA ILE A 148 9.83 14.95 23.75
C ILE A 148 11.01 15.86 24.07
N GLY A 149 10.78 16.83 24.93
CA GLY A 149 11.77 17.79 25.39
C GLY A 149 11.98 17.72 26.89
N TYR A 150 13.18 18.08 27.30
CA TYR A 150 13.54 18.23 28.69
C TYR A 150 14.28 19.56 28.87
N THR A 151 13.74 20.45 29.70
CA THR A 151 14.36 21.73 30.05
C THR A 151 15.22 21.51 31.28
N LEU A 152 16.49 21.83 31.18
CA LEU A 152 17.45 21.67 32.28
C LEU A 152 17.07 22.58 33.46
N PRO A 153 17.17 22.09 34.70
CA PRO A 153 16.99 22.91 35.90
C PRO A 153 17.95 24.11 35.95
N LYS A 154 17.45 25.25 36.39
CA LYS A 154 18.26 26.50 36.48
C LYS A 154 19.53 26.36 37.32
N GLU A 155 19.49 25.51 38.34
CA GLU A 155 20.64 25.25 39.20
C GLU A 155 21.84 24.68 38.44
N TRP A 156 21.59 23.89 37.39
CA TRP A 156 22.64 23.23 36.59
C TRP A 156 23.31 24.18 35.61
N ILE A 157 22.55 25.13 35.06
CA ILE A 157 23.00 26.00 33.95
C ILE A 157 23.44 27.40 34.41
N ARG A 158 23.09 27.81 35.63
CA ARG A 158 23.41 29.17 36.17
C ARG A 158 24.91 29.50 36.17
N LYS A 159 25.75 28.48 36.41
CA LYS A 159 27.22 28.65 36.41
C LYS A 159 27.79 28.93 35.03
N LEU A 160 27.04 28.62 33.96
CA LEU A 160 27.46 28.77 32.57
C LEU A 160 26.90 30.08 31.94
N CYS A 161 26.30 30.96 32.70
CA CYS A 161 25.65 32.18 32.19
C CYS A 161 24.57 31.86 31.13
N ILE A 162 23.90 30.73 31.26
CA ILE A 162 22.83 30.27 30.36
C ILE A 162 21.49 30.54 31.08
N ASN A 163 20.56 31.22 30.38
CA ASN A 163 19.24 31.49 30.89
C ASN A 163 18.30 30.28 30.81
N SER A 164 18.41 29.50 29.73
CA SER A 164 17.62 28.28 29.51
C SER A 164 18.35 27.32 28.55
N ALA A 165 18.29 26.05 28.85
CA ALA A 165 18.74 25.00 27.94
C ALA A 165 17.69 23.88 27.87
N ARG A 166 17.27 23.49 26.66
CA ARG A 166 16.30 22.45 26.43
C ARG A 166 16.88 21.46 25.42
N ILE A 167 16.95 20.18 25.82
CA ILE A 167 17.30 19.06 24.94
C ILE A 167 15.98 18.45 24.47
N TYR A 168 15.88 18.11 23.20
CA TYR A 168 14.69 17.46 22.67
C TYR A 168 15.04 16.37 21.66
N ALA A 169 14.15 15.40 21.54
CA ALA A 169 14.18 14.38 20.54
C ALA A 169 12.86 14.38 19.77
N THR A 170 12.92 14.33 18.46
CA THR A 170 11.76 14.24 17.58
C THR A 170 11.88 12.99 16.73
N MET A 171 10.81 12.23 16.65
CA MET A 171 10.64 11.13 15.71
C MET A 171 9.54 11.51 14.73
N SER A 172 9.83 11.43 13.43
CA SER A 172 8.87 11.67 12.37
C SER A 172 8.44 10.37 11.72
N ASN A 173 7.21 10.33 11.19
CA ASN A 173 6.58 9.16 10.61
C ASN A 173 6.61 7.96 11.56
N VAL A 174 6.02 8.15 12.76
CA VAL A 174 6.12 7.20 13.88
C VAL A 174 5.44 5.89 13.56
N PHE A 175 4.17 5.95 13.13
CA PHE A 175 3.41 4.82 12.63
C PHE A 175 2.26 5.28 11.72
N CYS A 176 1.75 4.34 10.93
CA CYS A 176 0.54 4.48 10.16
C CYS A 176 -0.32 3.23 10.37
N ILE A 177 -1.55 3.42 10.80
CA ILE A 177 -2.56 2.36 10.92
C ILE A 177 -3.44 2.46 9.69
N THR A 178 -3.48 1.42 8.88
CA THR A 178 -4.26 1.34 7.64
C THR A 178 -4.59 -0.09 7.31
N GLY A 179 -5.66 -0.30 6.55
CA GLY A 179 -5.98 -1.58 5.93
C GLY A 179 -5.40 -1.75 4.53
N TYR A 180 -4.73 -0.72 4.00
CA TYR A 180 -4.09 -0.78 2.69
C TYR A 180 -2.91 -1.76 2.67
N SER A 181 -2.84 -2.61 1.65
CA SER A 181 -1.82 -3.66 1.55
C SER A 181 -0.47 -3.18 1.00
N GLY A 182 -0.44 -2.01 0.35
CA GLY A 182 0.77 -1.38 -0.16
C GLY A 182 1.60 -0.68 0.93
N TYR A 183 2.63 0.03 0.51
CA TYR A 183 3.58 0.65 1.43
C TYR A 183 3.02 1.87 2.17
N ASP A 184 2.21 2.68 1.51
CA ASP A 184 1.65 3.91 2.08
C ASP A 184 0.30 4.24 1.43
N PRO A 185 -0.78 4.43 2.20
CA PRO A 185 -2.10 4.78 1.64
C PRO A 185 -2.18 6.20 1.06
N GLU A 186 -1.26 7.10 1.43
CA GLU A 186 -1.16 8.46 0.89
C GLU A 186 -0.31 8.52 -0.38
N VAL A 187 -0.50 7.56 -1.28
CA VAL A 187 0.23 7.51 -2.53
C VAL A 187 -0.55 8.17 -3.65
N ASN A 188 0.20 8.84 -4.51
CA ASN A 188 -0.29 9.41 -5.74
C ASN A 188 0.88 9.38 -6.73
N THR A 189 1.09 8.21 -7.33
CA THR A 189 2.16 8.04 -8.31
C THR A 189 1.59 8.07 -9.71
N ASP A 190 2.03 9.05 -10.46
CA ASP A 190 1.80 9.13 -11.88
C ASP A 190 2.98 8.50 -12.64
N MET A 191 2.74 7.40 -13.33
CA MET A 191 3.74 6.78 -14.21
C MET A 191 3.85 7.51 -15.55
N ASN A 192 2.83 8.23 -15.96
CA ASN A 192 2.78 8.91 -17.26
C ASN A 192 3.11 10.39 -17.10
N ARG A 193 4.39 10.73 -17.11
CA ARG A 193 4.86 12.12 -17.09
C ARG A 193 4.41 12.95 -18.29
N ASN A 194 3.85 12.31 -19.31
CA ASN A 194 3.41 12.95 -20.55
C ASN A 194 1.89 13.06 -20.69
N ASP A 195 1.10 12.47 -19.80
CA ASP A 195 -0.35 12.56 -19.88
C ASP A 195 -0.86 13.77 -19.09
N SER A 196 -1.74 14.51 -19.75
CA SER A 196 -2.38 15.72 -19.22
C SER A 196 -3.37 15.46 -18.11
N TYR A 197 -3.54 14.21 -17.68
CA TYR A 197 -4.50 13.81 -16.68
C TYR A 197 -3.79 13.28 -15.42
N PRO A 198 -3.99 13.92 -14.26
CA PRO A 198 -3.48 13.40 -13.00
C PRO A 198 -4.16 12.06 -12.67
N THR A 199 -3.39 11.00 -12.57
CA THR A 199 -3.84 9.68 -12.11
C THR A 199 -3.85 9.63 -10.59
N MET A 200 -4.73 10.41 -9.97
CA MET A 200 -4.88 10.39 -8.51
C MET A 200 -5.31 9.00 -8.03
N GLY A 201 -4.81 8.59 -6.88
CA GLY A 201 -5.20 7.34 -6.23
C GLY A 201 -4.67 6.08 -6.89
N MET A 202 -3.61 6.17 -7.67
CA MET A 202 -2.90 5.00 -8.21
C MET A 202 -1.55 4.82 -7.51
N ASP A 203 -1.26 3.60 -7.09
CA ASP A 203 0.03 3.21 -6.51
C ASP A 203 0.78 2.28 -7.46
N TYR A 204 1.82 2.80 -8.10
CA TYR A 204 2.74 2.04 -8.94
C TYR A 204 4.02 1.62 -8.20
N GLY A 205 3.97 1.53 -6.87
CA GLY A 205 5.12 1.17 -6.04
C GLY A 205 5.90 2.39 -5.56
N SER A 206 5.20 3.37 -4.99
CA SER A 206 5.82 4.52 -4.32
C SER A 206 6.78 4.09 -3.23
N TYR A 207 7.90 4.76 -3.14
CA TYR A 207 8.82 4.53 -2.03
C TYR A 207 8.17 4.91 -0.70
N PRO A 208 8.21 4.03 0.33
CA PRO A 208 7.59 4.32 1.61
C PRO A 208 8.24 5.54 2.29
N ARG A 209 7.45 6.30 3.03
CA ARG A 209 7.96 7.44 3.80
C ARG A 209 8.98 6.97 4.83
N SER A 210 10.12 7.64 4.85
CA SER A 210 11.18 7.33 5.81
C SER A 210 10.80 7.74 7.23
N ARG A 211 11.24 6.96 8.20
CA ARG A 211 11.21 7.31 9.60
C ARG A 211 12.50 8.05 9.94
N SER A 212 12.39 9.21 10.59
CA SER A 212 13.57 9.99 10.95
C SER A 212 13.60 10.30 12.45
N PHE A 213 14.81 10.40 12.98
CA PHE A 213 15.08 10.76 14.36
C PHE A 213 15.97 12.00 14.37
N THR A 214 15.55 13.01 15.13
CA THR A 214 16.29 14.25 15.28
C THR A 214 16.50 14.50 16.77
N ILE A 215 17.73 14.79 17.15
CA ILE A 215 18.05 15.28 18.51
C ILE A 215 18.52 16.71 18.37
N GLY A 216 18.00 17.59 19.21
CA GLY A 216 18.33 19.00 19.18
C GLY A 216 18.55 19.57 20.57
N LEU A 217 19.29 20.68 20.60
CA LEU A 217 19.57 21.47 21.79
C LEU A 217 19.21 22.94 21.52
N ASN A 218 18.34 23.49 22.34
CA ASN A 218 18.02 24.90 22.34
C ASN A 218 18.68 25.55 23.56
N VAL A 219 19.54 26.55 23.34
CA VAL A 219 20.21 27.31 24.40
C VAL A 219 19.84 28.76 24.26
N LYS A 220 19.51 29.38 25.39
CA LYS A 220 19.18 30.81 25.51
C LYS A 220 20.12 31.45 26.52
N PHE A 221 20.84 32.44 26.07
CA PHE A 221 21.77 33.24 26.87
C PHE A 221 21.10 34.49 27.42
#